data_4881bc5cd768bddd4ea2d2e2fb2cd1bb
#
_entry.id   4881bc5cd768bddd4ea2d2e2fb2cd1bb
#
_cell.length_a   1.000
_cell.length_b   1.000
_cell.length_c   1.000
_cell.angle_alpha   90.00
_cell.angle_beta   90.00
_cell.angle_gamma   90.00
#
_symmetry.space_group_name_H-M   'P 1'
#
loop_
_entity.id
_entity.type
_entity.pdbx_description
1 polymer ?
#
loop_
_entity_poly.entity_id
_entity_poly.type
_entity_poly.pdbx_seq_one_letter_code
_entity_poly.pdbx_strand_id
1 'polypeptide(L)'
;MKITRGLQFYTGSREEKIEGFTEEFPYIASRAELNAYQESFVPWHWHKAVELFYIESGTLTYHTPRGVKEFPAGSGGMVNSNVLHMTKFQKEGRENVQLLHIFDPVLIAGNYSSRIGEKYVTPLMSSSELELIALSPENSEQQKILHMIRQAFQIPEEESGYELQIREALSEIWLELFRQNQQVLRKQKSTGPADRSKEQIKQMMSYIQENYAEKLTVSRIAATAFVSERECYRIFRKCLQMTPTEYLTGFRIQTACRMLEEGKKSITEIALDCGMGSGSYFGKVFRKYQGVSPLAYRDQWRDFTK
;
A
#
# COMPACT_ATOMS: atom_id res chain seq x y z
N MET A 1 19.78 2.83 -5.44
CA MET A 1 18.33 2.81 -5.82
C MET A 1 17.88 1.41 -6.17
N LYS A 2 16.84 0.89 -5.54
CA LYS A 2 16.34 -0.48 -5.74
C LYS A 2 15.28 -0.52 -6.87
N ILE A 3 15.31 -1.54 -7.72
CA ILE A 3 14.24 -1.80 -8.68
C ILE A 3 13.24 -2.76 -8.02
N THR A 4 11.98 -2.32 -7.83
CA THR A 4 10.93 -3.12 -7.21
C THR A 4 10.01 -3.68 -8.28
N ARG A 5 9.76 -5.00 -8.23
CA ARG A 5 8.89 -5.74 -9.16
C ARG A 5 7.76 -6.52 -8.48
N GLY A 6 7.50 -6.24 -7.22
CA GLY A 6 6.45 -6.85 -6.43
C GLY A 6 6.53 -6.44 -4.95
N LEU A 7 5.45 -6.67 -4.20
CA LEU A 7 5.39 -6.44 -2.77
C LEU A 7 5.60 -7.72 -1.98
N GLN A 8 6.27 -7.60 -0.85
CA GLN A 8 6.33 -8.64 0.18
C GLN A 8 5.48 -8.22 1.38
N PHE A 9 4.84 -9.17 2.04
CA PHE A 9 3.99 -8.92 3.19
C PHE A 9 4.49 -9.69 4.41
N TYR A 10 4.22 -9.16 5.60
CA TYR A 10 4.35 -9.95 6.81
C TYR A 10 3.34 -11.10 6.80
N THR A 11 3.72 -12.25 7.36
CA THR A 11 2.86 -13.45 7.40
C THR A 11 1.53 -13.12 8.05
N GLY A 12 0.43 -13.44 7.34
CA GLY A 12 -0.93 -13.17 7.82
C GLY A 12 -1.36 -11.70 7.77
N SER A 13 -0.58 -10.79 7.19
CA SER A 13 -0.87 -9.36 7.15
C SER A 13 -0.84 -8.78 5.73
N ARG A 14 -1.47 -7.62 5.56
CA ARG A 14 -1.30 -6.72 4.42
C ARG A 14 -0.33 -5.59 4.74
N GLU A 15 0.32 -5.66 5.87
CA GLU A 15 1.45 -4.81 6.16
C GLU A 15 2.60 -5.20 5.24
N GLU A 16 3.05 -4.26 4.45
CA GLU A 16 4.18 -4.47 3.56
C GLU A 16 5.46 -4.63 4.35
N LYS A 17 6.23 -5.67 4.02
CA LYS A 17 7.60 -5.84 4.48
C LYS A 17 8.52 -5.12 3.50
N ILE A 18 8.95 -3.93 3.85
CA ILE A 18 9.83 -3.12 3.01
C ILE A 18 11.25 -3.69 3.09
N GLU A 19 11.70 -4.34 2.01
CA GLU A 19 13.05 -4.90 1.96
C GLU A 19 14.12 -3.81 1.96
N GLY A 20 15.19 -4.01 2.75
CA GLY A 20 16.29 -3.06 2.90
C GLY A 20 16.02 -1.92 3.88
N PHE A 21 14.83 -1.91 4.48
CA PHE A 21 14.47 -0.97 5.53
C PHE A 21 15.09 -1.43 6.85
N THR A 22 15.98 -0.65 7.44
CA THR A 22 16.67 -0.97 8.69
C THR A 22 16.33 0.03 9.78
N GLU A 23 16.50 -0.36 11.06
CA GLU A 23 16.29 0.57 12.17
C GLU A 23 17.36 1.66 12.22
N GLU A 24 18.56 1.37 11.71
CA GLU A 24 19.69 2.29 11.70
C GLU A 24 19.50 3.40 10.68
N PHE A 25 18.96 3.06 9.50
CA PHE A 25 18.61 4.01 8.44
C PHE A 25 17.28 3.60 7.81
N PRO A 26 16.14 4.05 8.40
CA PRO A 26 14.82 3.63 7.99
C PRO A 26 14.33 4.37 6.74
N TYR A 27 15.00 4.10 5.61
CA TYR A 27 14.76 4.71 4.31
C TYR A 27 15.11 3.76 3.16
N ILE A 28 14.33 3.82 2.11
CA ILE A 28 14.68 3.25 0.80
C ILE A 28 14.27 4.22 -0.32
N ALA A 29 15.07 4.24 -1.40
CA ALA A 29 14.71 4.77 -2.70
C ALA A 29 14.39 3.61 -3.64
N SER A 30 13.21 3.61 -4.26
CA SER A 30 12.78 2.55 -5.16
C SER A 30 12.27 3.12 -6.49
N ARG A 31 12.67 2.49 -7.60
CA ARG A 31 12.09 2.69 -8.92
C ARG A 31 11.21 1.49 -9.24
N ALA A 32 9.90 1.68 -9.20
CA ALA A 32 8.93 0.64 -9.45
C ALA A 32 8.56 0.60 -10.95
N GLU A 33 8.90 -0.51 -11.61
CA GLU A 33 8.53 -0.81 -12.99
C GLU A 33 7.23 -1.62 -12.98
N LEU A 34 6.09 -0.92 -12.97
CA LEU A 34 4.79 -1.54 -12.70
C LEU A 34 4.33 -2.50 -13.78
N ASN A 35 4.78 -2.34 -15.03
CA ASN A 35 4.45 -3.28 -16.10
C ASN A 35 5.05 -4.66 -15.87
N ALA A 36 6.09 -4.79 -15.04
CA ALA A 36 6.66 -6.08 -14.64
C ALA A 36 5.80 -6.82 -13.59
N TYR A 37 4.84 -6.13 -12.95
CA TYR A 37 3.88 -6.78 -12.06
C TYR A 37 2.92 -7.64 -12.89
N GLN A 38 2.54 -8.79 -12.35
CA GLN A 38 1.64 -9.72 -13.06
C GLN A 38 0.26 -9.14 -13.30
N GLU A 39 -0.27 -8.47 -12.31
CA GLU A 39 -1.58 -7.82 -12.33
C GLU A 39 -1.43 -6.34 -12.73
N SER A 40 -2.53 -5.74 -13.23
CA SER A 40 -2.57 -4.30 -13.54
C SER A 40 -2.82 -3.45 -12.29
N PHE A 41 -2.37 -3.93 -11.13
CA PHE A 41 -2.52 -3.22 -9.86
C PHE A 41 -1.49 -3.70 -8.82
N VAL A 42 -1.15 -2.81 -7.90
CA VAL A 42 -0.52 -3.11 -6.63
C VAL A 42 -1.63 -3.36 -5.62
N PRO A 43 -1.71 -4.55 -4.97
CA PRO A 43 -2.85 -4.92 -4.13
C PRO A 43 -3.00 -4.01 -2.90
N TRP A 44 -4.17 -4.03 -2.27
CA TRP A 44 -4.42 -3.34 -1.01
C TRP A 44 -3.38 -3.72 0.04
N HIS A 45 -2.63 -2.71 0.52
CA HIS A 45 -1.59 -2.85 1.54
C HIS A 45 -1.48 -1.58 2.37
N TRP A 46 -0.69 -1.66 3.42
CA TRP A 46 -0.32 -0.54 4.26
C TRP A 46 1.07 -0.78 4.86
N HIS A 47 1.75 0.27 5.24
CA HIS A 47 3.03 0.25 5.93
C HIS A 47 3.13 1.38 6.96
N LYS A 48 4.01 1.22 7.95
CA LYS A 48 4.26 2.24 8.97
C LYS A 48 5.03 3.44 8.43
N ALA A 49 5.81 3.22 7.41
CA ALA A 49 6.55 4.26 6.72
C ALA A 49 5.63 5.25 5.99
N VAL A 50 6.15 6.41 5.68
CA VAL A 50 5.57 7.35 4.71
C VAL A 50 6.13 7.03 3.34
N GLU A 51 5.29 7.13 2.31
CA GLU A 51 5.67 7.01 0.91
C GLU A 51 5.55 8.37 0.23
N LEU A 52 6.67 8.92 -0.25
CA LEU A 52 6.67 10.01 -1.23
C LEU A 52 6.86 9.41 -2.62
N PHE A 53 6.05 9.82 -3.57
CA PHE A 53 6.11 9.26 -4.91
C PHE A 53 6.07 10.32 -6.02
N TYR A 54 6.69 9.97 -7.14
CA TYR A 54 6.68 10.75 -8.38
C TYR A 54 6.40 9.80 -9.56
N ILE A 55 5.49 10.16 -10.44
CA ILE A 55 5.18 9.37 -11.63
C ILE A 55 6.10 9.80 -12.76
N GLU A 56 7.05 8.94 -13.11
CA GLU A 56 8.01 9.21 -14.18
C GLU A 56 7.37 8.99 -15.55
N SER A 57 6.57 7.93 -15.70
CA SER A 57 5.83 7.63 -16.93
C SER A 57 4.51 6.92 -16.64
N GLY A 58 3.58 7.03 -17.57
CA GLY A 58 2.24 6.44 -17.48
C GLY A 58 1.25 7.24 -16.66
N THR A 59 0.21 6.56 -16.19
CA THR A 59 -0.83 7.13 -15.34
C THR A 59 -1.22 6.09 -14.29
N LEU A 60 -1.16 6.48 -13.02
CA LEU A 60 -1.50 5.62 -11.89
C LEU A 60 -2.77 6.12 -11.19
N THR A 61 -3.58 5.19 -10.75
CA THR A 61 -4.79 5.49 -9.97
C THR A 61 -4.63 4.93 -8.56
N TYR A 62 -4.50 5.82 -7.58
CA TYR A 62 -4.44 5.46 -6.17
C TYR A 62 -5.84 5.37 -5.57
N HIS A 63 -6.08 4.29 -4.85
CA HIS A 63 -7.29 4.04 -4.09
C HIS A 63 -6.96 4.07 -2.61
N THR A 64 -7.70 4.85 -1.84
CA THR A 64 -7.65 4.87 -0.37
C THR A 64 -9.07 4.70 0.19
N PRO A 65 -9.25 4.47 1.50
CA PRO A 65 -10.57 4.46 2.12
C PRO A 65 -11.38 5.74 1.92
N ARG A 66 -10.72 6.85 1.57
CA ARG A 66 -11.37 8.16 1.37
C ARG A 66 -11.73 8.45 -0.08
N GLY A 67 -11.22 7.69 -1.01
CA GLY A 67 -11.54 7.89 -2.42
C GLY A 67 -10.45 7.43 -3.37
N VAL A 68 -10.60 7.88 -4.59
CA VAL A 68 -9.75 7.52 -5.73
C VAL A 68 -9.15 8.79 -6.31
N LYS A 69 -7.85 8.75 -6.61
CA LYS A 69 -7.13 9.86 -7.24
C LYS A 69 -6.25 9.36 -8.37
N GLU A 70 -6.30 10.04 -9.50
CA GLU A 70 -5.46 9.78 -10.67
C GLU A 70 -4.20 10.65 -10.66
N PHE A 71 -3.09 10.06 -11.06
CA PHE A 71 -1.76 10.67 -11.10
C PHE A 71 -1.13 10.41 -12.48
N PRO A 72 -1.17 11.39 -13.41
CA PRO A 72 -0.47 11.31 -14.68
C PRO A 72 1.04 11.50 -14.49
N ALA A 73 1.81 11.16 -15.53
CA ALA A 73 3.25 11.46 -15.58
C ALA A 73 3.54 12.93 -15.24
N GLY A 74 4.58 13.17 -14.44
CA GLY A 74 4.93 14.48 -13.92
C GLY A 74 4.26 14.84 -12.60
N SER A 75 3.19 14.15 -12.20
CA SER A 75 2.54 14.31 -10.89
C SER A 75 3.14 13.39 -9.83
N GLY A 76 2.68 13.52 -8.60
CA GLY A 76 3.12 12.69 -7.49
C GLY A 76 2.38 13.01 -6.20
N GLY A 77 2.95 12.61 -5.08
CA GLY A 77 2.31 12.88 -3.80
C GLY A 77 2.94 12.19 -2.61
N MET A 78 2.16 12.12 -1.54
CA MET A 78 2.52 11.43 -0.32
C MET A 78 1.38 10.51 0.12
N VAL A 79 1.68 9.23 0.34
CA VAL A 79 0.84 8.33 1.13
C VAL A 79 1.34 8.38 2.57
N ASN A 80 0.43 8.69 3.49
CA ASN A 80 0.79 8.84 4.90
C ASN A 80 0.99 7.49 5.59
N SER A 81 1.66 7.51 6.74
CA SER A 81 1.88 6.33 7.59
C SER A 81 0.57 5.60 7.91
N ASN A 82 0.61 4.28 7.86
CA ASN A 82 -0.52 3.40 8.18
C ASN A 82 -1.77 3.61 7.31
N VAL A 83 -1.66 4.22 6.15
CA VAL A 83 -2.77 4.38 5.21
C VAL A 83 -2.91 3.13 4.36
N LEU A 84 -4.11 2.55 4.40
CA LEU A 84 -4.47 1.46 3.50
C LEU A 84 -4.66 2.00 2.10
N HIS A 85 -3.91 1.48 1.13
CA HIS A 85 -3.96 1.95 -0.25
C HIS A 85 -3.73 0.82 -1.26
N MET A 86 -4.11 1.09 -2.49
CA MET A 86 -3.93 0.23 -3.65
C MET A 86 -3.68 1.12 -4.87
N THR A 87 -2.80 0.69 -5.77
CA THR A 87 -2.52 1.43 -7.02
C THR A 87 -2.93 0.61 -8.22
N LYS A 88 -3.69 1.19 -9.15
CA LYS A 88 -4.02 0.61 -10.45
C LYS A 88 -3.30 1.33 -11.58
N PHE A 89 -3.01 0.61 -12.66
CA PHE A 89 -2.39 1.14 -13.87
C PHE A 89 -2.85 0.36 -15.09
N GLN A 90 -2.70 0.94 -16.28
CA GLN A 90 -2.99 0.27 -17.55
C GLN A 90 -1.69 -0.25 -18.14
N LYS A 91 -1.61 -1.56 -18.44
CA LYS A 91 -0.41 -2.18 -19.04
C LYS A 91 -0.25 -1.90 -20.52
N GLU A 92 -1.37 -1.65 -21.22
CA GLU A 92 -1.37 -1.48 -22.68
C GLU A 92 -0.85 -0.11 -23.10
N GLY A 93 0.14 -0.08 -23.96
CA GLY A 93 0.55 1.09 -24.73
C GLY A 93 1.59 2.02 -24.10
N ARG A 94 1.90 1.94 -22.81
CA ARG A 94 2.91 2.80 -22.13
C ARG A 94 3.58 2.08 -20.96
N GLU A 95 4.83 2.44 -20.69
CA GLU A 95 5.49 2.07 -19.45
C GLU A 95 4.89 2.87 -18.29
N ASN A 96 4.66 2.19 -17.16
CA ASN A 96 4.24 2.79 -15.91
C ASN A 96 5.42 2.71 -14.93
N VAL A 97 6.05 3.84 -14.69
CA VAL A 97 7.21 3.94 -13.81
C VAL A 97 6.93 4.94 -12.70
N GLN A 98 7.19 4.51 -11.49
CA GLN A 98 7.02 5.29 -10.28
C GLN A 98 8.33 5.33 -9.51
N LEU A 99 8.73 6.53 -9.09
CA LEU A 99 9.84 6.74 -8.16
C LEU A 99 9.27 6.90 -6.76
N LEU A 100 9.87 6.20 -5.79
CA LEU A 100 9.38 6.10 -4.41
C LEU A 100 10.50 6.41 -3.42
N HIS A 101 10.25 7.32 -2.48
CA HIS A 101 10.98 7.41 -1.22
C HIS A 101 10.10 6.87 -0.11
N ILE A 102 10.47 5.76 0.48
CA ILE A 102 9.75 5.15 1.60
C ILE A 102 10.62 5.29 2.84
N PHE A 103 10.11 5.93 3.89
CA PHE A 103 10.90 6.21 5.08
C PHE A 103 10.04 6.29 6.35
N ASP A 104 10.63 5.93 7.48
CA ASP A 104 10.03 6.24 8.78
C ASP A 104 10.29 7.73 9.08
N PRO A 105 9.24 8.52 9.37
CA PRO A 105 9.40 9.93 9.72
C PRO A 105 10.28 10.20 10.96
N VAL A 106 10.65 9.19 11.74
CA VAL A 106 11.68 9.29 12.77
C VAL A 106 13.02 9.75 12.21
N LEU A 107 13.30 9.46 10.95
CA LEU A 107 14.49 9.93 10.23
C LEU A 107 14.58 11.46 10.23
N ILE A 108 13.43 12.15 10.10
CA ILE A 108 13.34 13.62 10.18
C ILE A 108 13.26 14.08 11.63
N ALA A 109 12.40 13.43 12.43
CA ALA A 109 12.11 13.81 13.80
C ALA A 109 13.29 13.58 14.76
N GLY A 110 14.17 12.60 14.46
CA GLY A 110 15.16 12.03 15.37
C GLY A 110 14.51 11.22 16.50
N ASN A 111 13.43 11.74 17.07
CA ASN A 111 12.56 11.10 18.06
C ASN A 111 11.19 11.75 17.98
N TYR A 112 10.11 10.96 18.08
CA TYR A 112 8.73 11.47 18.02
C TYR A 112 8.39 12.44 19.17
N SER A 113 9.01 12.30 20.35
CA SER A 113 8.90 13.23 21.47
C SER A 113 9.81 14.46 21.36
N SER A 114 10.54 14.61 20.27
CA SER A 114 11.35 15.79 20.01
C SER A 114 10.47 16.98 19.63
N ARG A 115 10.98 18.19 19.76
CA ARG A 115 10.28 19.41 19.31
C ARG A 115 9.94 19.37 17.82
N ILE A 116 10.79 18.73 17.00
CA ILE A 116 10.54 18.53 15.56
C ILE A 116 9.40 17.52 15.38
N GLY A 117 9.46 16.40 16.10
CA GLY A 117 8.44 15.35 16.07
C GLY A 117 7.06 15.89 16.43
N GLU A 118 6.95 16.53 17.59
CA GLU A 118 5.66 17.04 18.10
C GLU A 118 5.08 18.18 17.26
N LYS A 119 5.94 19.08 16.78
CA LYS A 119 5.48 20.31 16.10
C LYS A 119 5.23 20.13 14.60
N TYR A 120 6.01 19.31 13.91
CA TYR A 120 6.01 19.23 12.46
C TYR A 120 5.68 17.84 11.90
N VAL A 121 6.06 16.76 12.61
CA VAL A 121 5.90 15.40 12.10
C VAL A 121 4.57 14.80 12.53
N THR A 122 4.30 14.74 13.82
CA THR A 122 3.08 14.16 14.38
C THR A 122 1.79 14.77 13.82
N PRO A 123 1.66 16.11 13.66
CA PRO A 123 0.44 16.70 13.11
C PRO A 123 0.11 16.21 11.69
N LEU A 124 1.11 16.09 10.81
CA LEU A 124 0.93 15.58 9.45
C LEU A 124 0.56 14.09 9.47
N MET A 125 1.31 13.28 10.23
CA MET A 125 1.08 11.83 10.32
C MET A 125 -0.28 11.48 10.91
N SER A 126 -0.72 12.19 11.94
CA SER A 126 -1.99 11.91 12.62
C SER A 126 -3.22 12.44 11.87
N SER A 127 -3.01 13.22 10.81
CA SER A 127 -4.10 13.83 10.07
C SER A 127 -4.88 12.80 9.25
N SER A 128 -6.14 12.59 9.63
CA SER A 128 -7.04 11.73 8.87
C SER A 128 -7.43 12.32 7.52
N GLU A 129 -7.33 13.63 7.33
CA GLU A 129 -7.64 14.26 6.04
C GLU A 129 -6.47 14.21 5.06
N LEU A 130 -5.25 13.97 5.57
CA LEU A 130 -4.03 13.92 4.78
C LEU A 130 -3.51 12.48 4.58
N GLU A 131 -4.42 11.52 4.35
CA GLU A 131 -4.06 10.14 4.02
C GLU A 131 -3.25 10.06 2.72
N LEU A 132 -3.70 10.82 1.72
CA LEU A 132 -3.09 10.94 0.40
C LEU A 132 -3.02 12.42 0.03
N ILE A 133 -1.81 12.96 -0.01
CA ILE A 133 -1.56 14.31 -0.50
C ILE A 133 -1.21 14.20 -1.97
N ALA A 134 -2.03 14.82 -2.84
CA ALA A 134 -1.78 14.85 -4.27
C ALA A 134 -1.04 16.14 -4.65
N LEU A 135 -0.03 16.00 -5.49
CA LEU A 135 0.78 17.09 -6.04
C LEU A 135 0.62 17.12 -7.56
N SER A 136 0.19 18.28 -8.09
CA SER A 136 0.03 18.51 -9.52
C SER A 136 1.16 19.38 -10.07
N PRO A 137 1.70 19.07 -11.26
CA PRO A 137 2.70 19.91 -11.92
C PRO A 137 2.12 21.25 -12.41
N GLU A 138 0.79 21.38 -12.48
CA GLU A 138 0.12 22.62 -12.88
C GLU A 138 0.11 23.68 -11.78
N ASN A 139 0.31 23.30 -10.53
CA ASN A 139 0.42 24.19 -9.39
C ASN A 139 1.89 24.48 -9.10
N SER A 140 2.32 25.74 -9.20
CA SER A 140 3.73 26.14 -9.09
C SER A 140 4.37 25.79 -7.72
N GLU A 141 3.62 25.88 -6.63
CA GLU A 141 4.11 25.52 -5.30
C GLU A 141 4.25 24.00 -5.15
N GLN A 142 3.33 23.23 -5.73
CA GLN A 142 3.40 21.77 -5.73
C GLN A 142 4.46 21.24 -6.69
N GLN A 143 4.64 21.92 -7.83
CA GLN A 143 5.72 21.63 -8.78
C GLN A 143 7.10 21.71 -8.12
N LYS A 144 7.30 22.67 -7.21
CA LYS A 144 8.55 22.77 -6.43
C LYS A 144 8.78 21.50 -5.62
N ILE A 145 7.75 21.00 -4.93
CA ILE A 145 7.87 19.76 -4.13
C ILE A 145 8.15 18.56 -5.04
N LEU A 146 7.43 18.44 -6.16
CA LEU A 146 7.67 17.37 -7.15
C LEU A 146 9.12 17.39 -7.67
N HIS A 147 9.66 18.57 -7.92
CA HIS A 147 11.06 18.72 -8.31
C HIS A 147 12.02 18.25 -7.21
N MET A 148 11.77 18.63 -5.95
CA MET A 148 12.58 18.19 -4.79
C MET A 148 12.53 16.67 -4.62
N ILE A 149 11.35 16.04 -4.73
CA ILE A 149 11.20 14.59 -4.68
C ILE A 149 12.06 13.93 -5.77
N ARG A 150 11.98 14.44 -7.00
CA ARG A 150 12.76 13.90 -8.12
C ARG A 150 14.27 14.11 -7.95
N GLN A 151 14.69 15.26 -7.44
CA GLN A 151 16.12 15.54 -7.20
C GLN A 151 16.73 14.62 -6.13
N ALA A 152 15.97 14.28 -5.08
CA ALA A 152 16.42 13.37 -4.04
C ALA A 152 16.78 11.97 -4.59
N PHE A 153 16.20 11.54 -5.71
CA PHE A 153 16.59 10.30 -6.40
C PHE A 153 17.97 10.39 -7.08
N GLN A 154 18.48 11.58 -7.32
CA GLN A 154 19.77 11.77 -8.00
C GLN A 154 20.95 11.75 -7.04
N ILE A 155 20.71 11.70 -5.73
CA ILE A 155 21.76 11.60 -4.70
C ILE A 155 22.37 10.21 -4.78
N PRO A 156 23.68 10.07 -5.08
CA PRO A 156 24.33 8.77 -5.22
C PRO A 156 24.46 8.06 -3.87
N GLU A 157 24.04 6.80 -3.81
CA GLU A 157 24.06 5.99 -2.58
C GLU A 157 25.49 5.72 -2.07
N GLU A 158 26.47 5.69 -2.98
CA GLU A 158 27.88 5.43 -2.67
C GLU A 158 28.65 6.70 -2.22
N GLU A 159 28.01 7.87 -2.28
CA GLU A 159 28.68 9.12 -1.91
C GLU A 159 28.74 9.29 -0.39
N SER A 160 29.91 9.75 0.08
CA SER A 160 30.08 10.06 1.51
C SER A 160 29.10 11.15 1.95
N GLY A 161 28.31 10.86 2.99
CA GLY A 161 27.28 11.77 3.49
C GLY A 161 25.90 11.57 2.86
N TYR A 162 25.69 10.50 2.08
CA TYR A 162 24.41 10.14 1.49
C TYR A 162 23.25 10.22 2.47
N GLU A 163 23.38 9.63 3.65
CA GLU A 163 22.33 9.58 4.67
C GLU A 163 21.95 10.99 5.16
N LEU A 164 22.93 11.87 5.28
CA LEU A 164 22.69 13.26 5.68
C LEU A 164 22.03 14.07 4.56
N GLN A 165 22.46 13.88 3.31
CA GLN A 165 21.86 14.54 2.15
C GLN A 165 20.39 14.09 1.94
N ILE A 166 20.11 12.80 2.07
CA ILE A 166 18.74 12.27 2.02
C ILE A 166 17.89 12.84 3.15
N ARG A 167 18.40 12.85 4.38
CA ARG A 167 17.68 13.42 5.53
C ARG A 167 17.38 14.90 5.32
N GLU A 168 18.33 15.67 4.79
CA GLU A 168 18.15 17.09 4.46
C GLU A 168 17.05 17.26 3.42
N ALA A 169 17.14 16.56 2.28
CA ALA A 169 16.15 16.61 1.21
C ALA A 169 14.73 16.23 1.69
N LEU A 170 14.59 15.14 2.44
CA LEU A 170 13.32 14.72 3.01
C LEU A 170 12.76 15.73 4.03
N SER A 171 13.64 16.37 4.81
CA SER A 171 13.23 17.40 5.78
C SER A 171 12.70 18.66 5.10
N GLU A 172 13.32 19.07 3.99
CA GLU A 172 12.84 20.21 3.18
C GLU A 172 11.48 19.89 2.51
N ILE A 173 11.35 18.71 1.89
CA ILE A 173 10.08 18.24 1.30
C ILE A 173 8.99 18.23 2.37
N TRP A 174 9.29 17.68 3.54
CA TRP A 174 8.36 17.62 4.66
C TRP A 174 7.90 19.01 5.13
N LEU A 175 8.81 19.95 5.21
CA LEU A 175 8.52 21.32 5.62
C LEU A 175 7.58 22.01 4.62
N GLU A 176 7.78 21.82 3.32
CA GLU A 176 6.90 22.37 2.31
C GLU A 176 5.51 21.71 2.33
N LEU A 177 5.43 20.39 2.47
CA LEU A 177 4.15 19.68 2.66
C LEU A 177 3.43 20.17 3.91
N PHE A 178 4.13 20.39 5.02
CA PHE A 178 3.57 20.92 6.25
C PHE A 178 3.02 22.35 6.06
N ARG A 179 3.78 23.23 5.38
CA ARG A 179 3.37 24.61 5.08
C ARG A 179 2.10 24.67 4.23
N GLN A 180 2.03 23.89 3.16
CA GLN A 180 0.88 23.86 2.27
C GLN A 180 -0.39 23.31 2.92
N ASN A 181 -0.24 22.42 3.92
CA ASN A 181 -1.37 21.79 4.59
C ASN A 181 -1.74 22.42 5.95
N GLN A 182 -1.15 23.56 6.33
CA GLN A 182 -1.42 24.19 7.62
C GLN A 182 -2.91 24.51 7.90
N GLN A 183 -3.67 24.87 6.86
CA GLN A 183 -5.10 25.15 7.04
C GLN A 183 -5.89 23.90 7.42
N VAL A 184 -5.57 22.75 6.81
CA VAL A 184 -6.17 21.47 7.13
C VAL A 184 -5.80 21.06 8.57
N LEU A 185 -4.51 21.17 8.92
CA LEU A 185 -3.99 20.82 10.24
C LEU A 185 -4.60 21.66 11.37
N ARG A 186 -4.89 22.94 11.13
CA ARG A 186 -5.54 23.82 12.14
C ARG A 186 -7.00 23.45 12.38
N LYS A 187 -7.71 22.89 11.40
CA LYS A 187 -9.13 22.49 11.52
C LYS A 187 -9.30 21.18 12.29
N GLN A 188 -8.25 20.36 12.44
CA GLN A 188 -8.30 18.99 12.97
C GLN A 188 -8.27 18.87 14.51
N LYS A 189 -8.63 19.86 15.27
CA LYS A 189 -8.68 19.74 16.74
C LYS A 189 -9.82 18.87 17.31
N SER A 190 -10.49 18.03 16.46
CA SER A 190 -11.55 17.11 16.93
C SER A 190 -11.42 15.75 16.26
N THR A 191 -11.19 14.71 17.07
CA THR A 191 -11.31 13.28 16.70
C THR A 191 -12.72 12.99 16.19
N GLY A 192 -12.85 12.70 14.89
CA GLY A 192 -14.14 12.43 14.24
C GLY A 192 -14.41 10.93 13.99
N PRO A 193 -15.65 10.55 13.62
CA PRO A 193 -16.06 9.17 13.33
C PRO A 193 -15.24 8.46 12.22
N ALA A 194 -14.47 9.20 11.42
CA ALA A 194 -13.63 8.67 10.37
C ALA A 194 -12.45 7.84 10.88
N ASP A 195 -11.82 8.24 11.99
CA ASP A 195 -10.67 7.51 12.56
C ASP A 195 -11.10 6.15 13.14
N ARG A 196 -12.29 6.09 13.73
CA ARG A 196 -12.83 4.84 14.25
C ARG A 196 -13.05 3.79 13.14
N SER A 197 -13.57 4.20 11.98
CA SER A 197 -13.77 3.28 10.85
C SER A 197 -12.47 2.72 10.27
N LYS A 198 -11.38 3.49 10.34
CA LYS A 198 -10.05 3.04 9.90
C LYS A 198 -9.46 1.97 10.81
N GLU A 199 -9.53 2.18 12.10
CA GLU A 199 -9.07 1.19 13.06
C GLU A 199 -9.91 -0.08 12.98
N GLN A 200 -11.23 0.06 12.86
CA GLN A 200 -12.15 -1.05 12.70
C GLN A 200 -11.87 -1.87 11.42
N ILE A 201 -11.61 -1.22 10.26
CA ILE A 201 -11.30 -1.96 9.04
C ILE A 201 -9.98 -2.72 9.16
N LYS A 202 -8.94 -2.13 9.78
CA LYS A 202 -7.67 -2.81 10.02
C LYS A 202 -7.84 -4.06 10.89
N GLN A 203 -8.56 -3.96 12.00
CA GLN A 203 -8.85 -5.08 12.89
C GLN A 203 -9.58 -6.21 12.16
N MET A 204 -10.60 -5.88 11.39
CA MET A 204 -11.35 -6.85 10.59
C MET A 204 -10.51 -7.50 9.49
N MET A 205 -9.65 -6.73 8.82
CA MET A 205 -8.74 -7.25 7.81
C MET A 205 -7.69 -8.19 8.43
N SER A 206 -7.02 -7.80 9.52
CA SER A 206 -6.05 -8.65 10.21
C SER A 206 -6.69 -9.98 10.64
N TYR A 207 -7.88 -9.93 11.21
CA TYR A 207 -8.60 -11.14 11.60
C TYR A 207 -8.90 -12.07 10.41
N ILE A 208 -9.35 -11.52 9.27
CA ILE A 208 -9.56 -12.30 8.04
C ILE A 208 -8.24 -12.95 7.59
N GLN A 209 -7.14 -12.21 7.60
CA GLN A 209 -5.84 -12.67 7.14
C GLN A 209 -5.24 -13.76 8.03
N GLU A 210 -5.42 -13.67 9.33
CA GLU A 210 -4.97 -14.68 10.30
C GLU A 210 -5.80 -15.96 10.25
N ASN A 211 -7.08 -15.86 9.87
CA ASN A 211 -8.03 -16.97 9.94
C ASN A 211 -8.64 -17.35 8.58
N TYR A 212 -8.04 -16.92 7.46
CA TYR A 212 -8.61 -17.10 6.11
C TYR A 212 -8.88 -18.56 5.72
N ALA A 213 -8.09 -19.51 6.26
CA ALA A 213 -8.24 -20.93 5.99
C ALA A 213 -9.50 -21.54 6.66
N GLU A 214 -10.03 -20.87 7.69
CA GLU A 214 -11.20 -21.33 8.42
C GLU A 214 -12.53 -20.92 7.75
N LYS A 215 -13.63 -21.53 8.22
CA LYS A 215 -14.98 -21.08 7.86
C LYS A 215 -15.30 -19.77 8.59
N LEU A 216 -14.99 -18.64 7.95
CA LEU A 216 -15.30 -17.31 8.48
C LEU A 216 -16.73 -16.87 8.11
N THR A 217 -17.44 -16.33 9.10
CA THR A 217 -18.72 -15.64 8.91
C THR A 217 -18.54 -14.14 9.07
N VAL A 218 -19.39 -13.34 8.43
CA VAL A 218 -19.36 -11.88 8.57
C VAL A 218 -19.59 -11.46 10.03
N SER A 219 -20.41 -12.23 10.77
CA SER A 219 -20.62 -12.02 12.20
C SER A 219 -19.33 -12.11 13.01
N ARG A 220 -18.51 -13.14 12.77
CA ARG A 220 -17.19 -13.29 13.44
C ARG A 220 -16.25 -12.13 13.08
N ILE A 221 -16.22 -11.74 11.82
CA ILE A 221 -15.40 -10.61 11.35
C ILE A 221 -15.86 -9.31 12.03
N ALA A 222 -17.15 -9.02 12.05
CA ALA A 222 -17.73 -7.83 12.67
C ALA A 222 -17.43 -7.74 14.18
N ALA A 223 -17.50 -8.88 14.87
CA ALA A 223 -17.26 -8.97 16.31
C ALA A 223 -15.85 -8.51 16.71
N THR A 224 -14.83 -8.70 15.86
CA THR A 224 -13.44 -8.28 16.15
C THR A 224 -13.29 -6.75 16.28
N ALA A 225 -14.14 -6.01 15.58
CA ALA A 225 -14.16 -4.54 15.62
C ALA A 225 -15.34 -3.99 16.46
N PHE A 226 -16.01 -4.84 17.21
CA PHE A 226 -17.19 -4.50 18.04
C PHE A 226 -18.30 -3.78 17.25
N VAL A 227 -18.59 -4.26 16.03
CA VAL A 227 -19.62 -3.70 15.15
C VAL A 227 -20.67 -4.75 14.77
N SER A 228 -21.84 -4.30 14.31
CA SER A 228 -22.84 -5.17 13.71
C SER A 228 -22.41 -5.64 12.31
N GLU A 229 -22.98 -6.73 11.80
CA GLU A 229 -22.75 -7.19 10.42
C GLU A 229 -23.07 -6.10 9.39
N ARG A 230 -24.17 -5.37 9.57
CA ARG A 230 -24.56 -4.25 8.71
C ARG A 230 -23.47 -3.17 8.69
N GLU A 231 -22.93 -2.84 9.84
CA GLU A 231 -21.85 -1.85 9.97
C GLU A 231 -20.54 -2.37 9.36
N CYS A 232 -20.22 -3.66 9.52
CA CYS A 232 -19.09 -4.32 8.88
C CYS A 232 -19.17 -4.17 7.35
N TYR A 233 -20.31 -4.50 6.72
CA TYR A 233 -20.51 -4.27 5.29
C TYR A 233 -20.36 -2.80 4.91
N ARG A 234 -20.90 -1.88 5.71
CA ARG A 234 -20.78 -0.44 5.47
C ARG A 234 -19.34 0.03 5.50
N ILE A 235 -18.55 -0.41 6.47
CA ILE A 235 -17.14 -0.06 6.62
C ILE A 235 -16.33 -0.63 5.45
N PHE A 236 -16.51 -1.92 5.11
CA PHE A 236 -15.82 -2.54 3.97
C PHE A 236 -16.15 -1.82 2.65
N ARG A 237 -17.43 -1.52 2.40
CA ARG A 237 -17.83 -0.78 1.20
C ARG A 237 -17.26 0.63 1.16
N LYS A 238 -17.27 1.32 2.30
CA LYS A 238 -16.74 2.69 2.42
C LYS A 238 -15.22 2.72 2.24
N CYS A 239 -14.50 1.79 2.89
CA CYS A 239 -13.03 1.82 2.96
C CYS A 239 -12.36 1.08 1.79
N LEU A 240 -12.95 0.00 1.28
CA LEU A 240 -12.33 -0.89 0.29
C LEU A 240 -13.15 -1.03 -0.99
N GLN A 241 -14.34 -0.43 -1.05
CA GLN A 241 -15.30 -0.55 -2.17
C GLN A 241 -15.69 -2.00 -2.50
N MET A 242 -15.57 -2.90 -1.53
CA MET A 242 -15.91 -4.31 -1.64
C MET A 242 -16.62 -4.81 -0.37
N THR A 243 -17.15 -6.01 -0.41
CA THR A 243 -17.75 -6.67 0.75
C THR A 243 -16.69 -7.43 1.57
N PRO A 244 -16.96 -7.78 2.86
CA PRO A 244 -16.08 -8.63 3.65
C PRO A 244 -15.81 -9.99 3.01
N THR A 245 -16.82 -10.56 2.35
CA THR A 245 -16.71 -11.86 1.66
C THR A 245 -15.90 -11.77 0.37
N GLU A 246 -16.02 -10.70 -0.39
CA GLU A 246 -15.16 -10.44 -1.55
C GLU A 246 -13.71 -10.25 -1.13
N TYR A 247 -13.46 -9.53 -0.03
CA TYR A 247 -12.12 -9.37 0.53
C TYR A 247 -11.51 -10.71 0.95
N LEU A 248 -12.25 -11.53 1.72
CA LEU A 248 -11.82 -12.87 2.14
C LEU A 248 -11.50 -13.75 0.91
N THR A 249 -12.38 -13.74 -0.09
CA THR A 249 -12.19 -14.55 -1.30
C THR A 249 -10.94 -14.09 -2.09
N GLY A 250 -10.76 -12.79 -2.26
CA GLY A 250 -9.57 -12.24 -2.92
C GLY A 250 -8.28 -12.61 -2.19
N PHE A 251 -8.28 -12.55 -0.86
CA PHE A 251 -7.13 -12.95 -0.04
C PHE A 251 -6.79 -14.45 -0.20
N ARG A 252 -7.81 -15.32 -0.20
CA ARG A 252 -7.64 -16.76 -0.43
C ARG A 252 -7.04 -17.06 -1.80
N ILE A 253 -7.51 -16.39 -2.84
CA ILE A 253 -6.99 -16.55 -4.21
C ILE A 253 -5.53 -16.11 -4.30
N GLN A 254 -5.17 -14.96 -3.72
CA GLN A 254 -3.77 -14.51 -3.71
C GLN A 254 -2.85 -15.47 -2.95
N THR A 255 -3.33 -16.02 -1.84
CA THR A 255 -2.56 -17.04 -1.09
C THR A 255 -2.40 -18.31 -1.92
N ALA A 256 -3.46 -18.72 -2.65
CA ALA A 256 -3.40 -19.85 -3.55
C ALA A 256 -2.41 -19.62 -4.71
N CYS A 257 -2.34 -18.42 -5.29
CA CYS A 257 -1.34 -18.09 -6.32
C CYS A 257 0.09 -18.36 -5.83
N ARG A 258 0.45 -17.87 -4.65
CA ARG A 258 1.77 -18.12 -4.05
C ARG A 258 2.06 -19.62 -3.86
N MET A 259 1.07 -20.39 -3.37
CA MET A 259 1.24 -21.84 -3.19
C MET A 259 1.37 -22.58 -4.52
N LEU A 260 0.72 -22.09 -5.59
CA LEU A 260 0.85 -22.61 -6.95
C LEU A 260 2.24 -22.33 -7.53
N GLU A 261 2.78 -21.16 -7.31
CA GLU A 261 4.14 -20.74 -7.71
C GLU A 261 5.22 -21.58 -7.02
N GLU A 262 5.05 -21.88 -5.73
CA GLU A 262 5.94 -22.78 -4.98
C GLU A 262 5.94 -24.22 -5.54
N GLY A 263 4.86 -24.66 -6.17
CA GLY A 263 4.74 -25.95 -6.85
C GLY A 263 4.77 -27.19 -5.95
N LYS A 264 4.75 -27.04 -4.61
CA LYS A 264 4.94 -28.11 -3.62
C LYS A 264 3.68 -28.93 -3.32
N LYS A 265 2.49 -28.35 -3.52
CA LYS A 265 1.20 -28.92 -3.13
C LYS A 265 0.32 -29.21 -4.33
N SER A 266 -0.55 -30.20 -4.23
CA SER A 266 -1.59 -30.46 -5.25
C SER A 266 -2.64 -29.34 -5.27
N ILE A 267 -3.39 -29.19 -6.36
CA ILE A 267 -4.48 -28.22 -6.49
C ILE A 267 -5.53 -28.42 -5.38
N THR A 268 -5.81 -29.67 -5.02
CA THR A 268 -6.78 -30.01 -3.98
C THR A 268 -6.29 -29.63 -2.60
N GLU A 269 -5.02 -29.87 -2.27
CA GLU A 269 -4.42 -29.42 -1.01
C GLU A 269 -4.44 -27.90 -0.89
N ILE A 270 -4.06 -27.19 -1.97
CA ILE A 270 -4.12 -25.72 -1.98
C ILE A 270 -5.55 -25.21 -1.75
N ALA A 271 -6.55 -25.86 -2.37
CA ALA A 271 -7.95 -25.48 -2.17
C ALA A 271 -8.37 -25.60 -0.71
N LEU A 272 -7.95 -26.68 -0.03
CA LEU A 272 -8.24 -26.92 1.39
C LEU A 272 -7.48 -25.94 2.28
N ASP A 273 -6.19 -25.76 2.07
CA ASP A 273 -5.34 -24.85 2.85
C ASP A 273 -5.76 -23.39 2.74
N CYS A 274 -6.36 -23.01 1.59
CA CYS A 274 -6.93 -21.69 1.39
C CYS A 274 -8.39 -21.57 1.87
N GLY A 275 -8.95 -22.59 2.53
CA GLY A 275 -10.33 -22.55 3.03
C GLY A 275 -11.39 -22.49 1.95
N MET A 276 -11.09 -22.97 0.71
CA MET A 276 -12.01 -22.95 -0.42
C MET A 276 -12.90 -24.22 -0.49
N GLY A 277 -12.70 -25.15 0.43
CA GLY A 277 -13.55 -26.34 0.65
C GLY A 277 -13.34 -27.44 -0.37
N SER A 278 -13.50 -27.20 -1.67
CA SER A 278 -13.33 -28.23 -2.72
C SER A 278 -12.55 -27.70 -3.92
N GLY A 279 -11.80 -28.60 -4.58
CA GLY A 279 -11.03 -28.26 -5.78
C GLY A 279 -11.92 -27.75 -6.92
N SER A 280 -13.15 -28.25 -7.06
CA SER A 280 -14.09 -27.80 -8.10
C SER A 280 -14.58 -26.37 -7.85
N TYR A 281 -14.95 -26.03 -6.61
CA TYR A 281 -15.31 -24.67 -6.25
C TYR A 281 -14.12 -23.73 -6.37
N PHE A 282 -12.96 -24.15 -5.87
CA PHE A 282 -11.72 -23.41 -6.01
C PHE A 282 -11.39 -23.11 -7.48
N GLY A 283 -11.41 -24.12 -8.35
CA GLY A 283 -11.12 -23.93 -9.78
C GLY A 283 -12.04 -22.90 -10.46
N LYS A 284 -13.34 -22.92 -10.12
CA LYS A 284 -14.32 -21.95 -10.64
C LYS A 284 -14.03 -20.53 -10.15
N VAL A 285 -13.77 -20.36 -8.84
CA VAL A 285 -13.50 -19.05 -8.24
C VAL A 285 -12.16 -18.52 -8.69
N PHE A 286 -11.12 -19.36 -8.72
CA PHE A 286 -9.79 -18.99 -9.19
C PHE A 286 -9.84 -18.48 -10.64
N ARG A 287 -10.51 -19.19 -11.56
CA ARG A 287 -10.67 -18.73 -12.94
C ARG A 287 -11.40 -17.39 -13.03
N LYS A 288 -12.39 -17.13 -12.17
CA LYS A 288 -13.08 -15.85 -12.13
C LYS A 288 -12.16 -14.70 -11.76
N TYR A 289 -11.19 -14.93 -10.87
CA TYR A 289 -10.27 -13.89 -10.37
C TYR A 289 -9.01 -13.75 -11.23
N GLN A 290 -8.47 -14.85 -11.75
CA GLN A 290 -7.18 -14.89 -12.47
C GLN A 290 -7.32 -15.06 -13.99
N GLY A 291 -8.52 -15.28 -14.50
CA GLY A 291 -8.77 -15.52 -15.93
C GLY A 291 -8.42 -16.93 -16.43
N VAL A 292 -7.55 -17.64 -15.71
CA VAL A 292 -7.06 -18.98 -16.08
C VAL A 292 -7.33 -20.01 -14.97
N SER A 293 -7.22 -21.31 -15.29
CA SER A 293 -7.37 -22.37 -14.27
C SER A 293 -6.15 -22.42 -13.34
N PRO A 294 -6.28 -22.95 -12.08
CA PRO A 294 -5.13 -23.12 -11.20
C PRO A 294 -3.99 -23.94 -11.79
N LEU A 295 -4.31 -24.96 -12.59
CA LEU A 295 -3.30 -25.78 -13.27
C LEU A 295 -2.57 -24.98 -14.35
N ALA A 296 -3.30 -24.27 -15.22
CA ALA A 296 -2.70 -23.43 -16.24
C ALA A 296 -1.84 -22.31 -15.63
N TYR A 297 -2.29 -21.73 -14.52
CA TYR A 297 -1.52 -20.74 -13.76
C TYR A 297 -0.19 -21.32 -13.27
N ARG A 298 -0.22 -22.52 -12.67
CA ARG A 298 1.00 -23.22 -12.20
C ARG A 298 1.96 -23.53 -13.36
N ASP A 299 1.45 -23.99 -14.49
CA ASP A 299 2.28 -24.39 -15.63
C ASP A 299 3.00 -23.18 -16.24
N GLN A 300 2.36 -22.00 -16.30
CA GLN A 300 3.00 -20.75 -16.72
C GLN A 300 4.24 -20.43 -15.86
N TRP A 301 4.21 -20.71 -14.55
CA TRP A 301 5.33 -20.44 -13.65
C TRP A 301 6.47 -21.45 -13.74
N ARG A 302 6.16 -22.71 -14.07
CA ARG A 302 7.18 -23.75 -14.25
C ARG A 302 8.06 -23.50 -15.47
N ASP A 303 7.52 -22.87 -16.50
CA ASP A 303 8.26 -22.56 -17.72
C ASP A 303 9.20 -21.35 -17.57
N PHE A 304 8.98 -20.49 -16.57
CA PHE A 304 9.86 -19.36 -16.23
C PHE A 304 11.03 -19.75 -15.30
N THR A 305 11.03 -20.96 -14.71
CA THR A 305 12.05 -21.43 -13.75
C THR A 305 13.02 -22.43 -14.38
N LYS A 306 12.90 -22.73 -15.66
CA LYS A 306 13.85 -23.46 -16.49
C LYS A 306 14.65 -22.49 -17.36
#